data_32f00a06c001a62582630c394afb8b87
#
_entry.id   32f00a06c001a62582630c394afb8b87
#
_cell.length_a   1.000
_cell.length_b   1.000
_cell.length_c   1.000
_cell.angle_alpha   90.00
_cell.angle_beta   90.00
_cell.angle_gamma   90.00
#
_symmetry.space_group_name_H-M   'P 1'
#
loop_
_entity.id
_entity.type
_entity.pdbx_description
1 polymer ?
#
loop_
_entity_poly.entity_id
_entity_poly.type
_entity_poly.pdbx_seq_one_letter_code
_entity_poly.pdbx_strand_id
1 'polypeptide(L)'
;MKERGIAQQFSIRDLEHFTGVKSHTIRAWEQRYGLLEPKRTPTKIRYYSGDDLKKLLNVSYLMHHGFKISKIAGMEEQVLLDQVQMLQLEEGGVSAVFSNLKLSMLNNEEALFREVVGAYSDEHGLEATVLDVFLPFLSQIGVLWLTNSICPSQEHFISHLMRQELHAAVAQSSLPNSGDQPSVILYLPEREIHDISLLFVHYLCKTRGVKSIFLGSNVPFADLIGVGEQFPNARFVSYCTTHPSSNEAAAYVDMVEAEFGDTQNKFLLGGRVFEGVQGSSCVETAANGQELVANLFG
;
A
#
# COMPACT_ATOMS: atom_id res chain seq x y z
N MET A 1 34.46 -17.28 0.63
CA MET A 1 33.70 -16.02 0.62
C MET A 1 32.54 -16.21 1.58
N LYS A 2 32.52 -15.49 2.70
CA LYS A 2 31.42 -15.62 3.69
C LYS A 2 30.23 -14.85 3.16
N GLU A 3 29.15 -15.55 2.94
CA GLU A 3 27.82 -14.96 2.72
C GLU A 3 27.47 -14.06 3.91
N ARG A 4 27.55 -12.75 3.74
CA ARG A 4 26.94 -11.78 4.62
C ARG A 4 25.53 -11.49 4.13
N GLY A 5 24.64 -12.49 4.25
CA GLY A 5 23.22 -12.21 4.38
C GLY A 5 23.05 -11.51 5.74
N ILE A 6 22.55 -10.29 5.74
CA ILE A 6 22.10 -9.63 6.98
C ILE A 6 20.95 -10.48 7.48
N ALA A 7 21.20 -11.35 8.46
CA ALA A 7 20.15 -12.15 9.09
C ALA A 7 19.20 -11.16 9.77
N GLN A 8 18.01 -11.00 9.20
CA GLN A 8 16.99 -10.10 9.69
C GLN A 8 16.55 -10.56 11.08
N GLN A 9 16.68 -9.67 12.07
CA GLN A 9 16.36 -9.95 13.46
C GLN A 9 15.09 -9.19 13.84
N PHE A 10 14.10 -9.89 14.34
CA PHE A 10 12.82 -9.33 14.75
C PHE A 10 12.69 -9.35 16.27
N SER A 11 12.14 -8.29 16.84
CA SER A 11 11.72 -8.26 18.23
C SER A 11 10.37 -8.98 18.40
N ILE A 12 9.99 -9.27 19.63
CA ILE A 12 8.66 -9.86 19.91
C ILE A 12 7.52 -8.90 19.55
N ARG A 13 7.77 -7.59 19.57
CA ARG A 13 6.79 -6.58 19.14
C ARG A 13 6.61 -6.60 17.62
N ASP A 14 7.69 -6.84 16.87
CA ASP A 14 7.60 -7.00 15.42
C ASP A 14 6.75 -8.22 15.07
N LEU A 15 6.97 -9.36 15.75
CA LEU A 15 6.13 -10.55 15.59
C LEU A 15 4.65 -10.24 15.86
N GLU A 16 4.35 -9.52 16.95
CA GLU A 16 2.97 -9.08 17.27
C GLU A 16 2.38 -8.22 16.14
N HIS A 17 3.13 -7.24 15.62
CA HIS A 17 2.67 -6.37 14.54
C HIS A 17 2.40 -7.14 13.24
N PHE A 18 3.29 -8.06 12.87
CA PHE A 18 3.11 -8.84 11.64
C PHE A 18 1.96 -9.84 11.71
N THR A 19 1.76 -10.46 12.86
CA THR A 19 0.85 -11.62 13.00
C THR A 19 -0.46 -11.27 13.70
N GLY A 20 -0.54 -10.13 14.39
CA GLY A 20 -1.66 -9.78 15.25
C GLY A 20 -1.69 -10.54 16.59
N VAL A 21 -0.80 -11.53 16.78
CA VAL A 21 -0.73 -12.33 18.00
C VAL A 21 -0.02 -11.55 19.10
N LYS A 22 -0.66 -11.38 20.24
CA LYS A 22 -0.10 -10.59 21.35
C LYS A 22 1.21 -11.16 21.89
N SER A 23 2.17 -10.30 22.22
CA SER A 23 3.50 -10.68 22.71
C SER A 23 3.46 -11.65 23.91
N HIS A 24 2.51 -11.49 24.82
CA HIS A 24 2.36 -12.41 25.96
C HIS A 24 1.88 -13.80 25.52
N THR A 25 1.04 -13.86 24.49
CA THR A 25 0.57 -15.12 23.90
C THR A 25 1.71 -15.85 23.20
N ILE A 26 2.53 -15.13 22.42
CA ILE A 26 3.73 -15.70 21.78
C ILE A 26 4.65 -16.32 22.83
N ARG A 27 4.92 -15.60 23.93
CA ARG A 27 5.75 -16.14 25.04
C ARG A 27 5.14 -17.38 25.68
N ALA A 28 3.82 -17.42 25.86
CA ALA A 28 3.15 -18.60 26.39
C ALA A 28 3.29 -19.81 25.46
N TRP A 29 3.25 -19.59 24.14
CA TRP A 29 3.44 -20.65 23.14
C TRP A 29 4.88 -21.14 23.05
N GLU A 30 5.88 -20.24 23.20
CA GLU A 30 7.28 -20.61 23.34
C GLU A 30 7.46 -21.58 24.52
N GLN A 31 6.95 -21.20 25.70
CA GLN A 31 7.14 -21.98 26.95
C GLN A 31 6.36 -23.29 26.94
N ARG A 32 5.13 -23.28 26.43
CA ARG A 32 4.21 -24.42 26.54
C ARG A 32 4.39 -25.43 25.41
N TYR A 33 4.72 -24.97 24.24
CA TYR A 33 4.74 -25.80 23.02
C TYR A 33 6.10 -25.82 22.30
N GLY A 34 7.07 -25.02 22.72
CA GLY A 34 8.32 -24.87 21.98
C GLY A 34 8.13 -24.35 20.55
N LEU A 35 7.08 -23.54 20.34
CA LEU A 35 6.67 -23.14 19.00
C LEU A 35 7.77 -22.36 18.26
N LEU A 36 8.49 -21.49 18.97
CA LEU A 36 9.61 -20.68 18.49
C LEU A 36 10.80 -20.83 19.44
N GLU A 37 12.01 -20.68 18.92
CA GLU A 37 13.25 -20.74 19.67
C GLU A 37 14.02 -19.40 19.60
N PRO A 38 13.63 -18.40 20.41
CA PRO A 38 14.24 -17.09 20.33
C PRO A 38 15.74 -17.13 20.70
N LYS A 39 16.55 -16.49 19.88
CA LYS A 39 17.96 -16.21 20.19
C LYS A 39 18.03 -15.02 21.16
N ARG A 40 19.19 -14.83 21.80
CA ARG A 40 19.40 -13.74 22.74
C ARG A 40 20.64 -12.94 22.35
N THR A 41 20.52 -11.63 22.47
CA THR A 41 21.67 -10.74 22.38
C THR A 41 22.61 -10.93 23.58
N PRO A 42 23.87 -10.42 23.54
CA PRO A 42 24.74 -10.37 24.71
C PRO A 42 24.10 -9.70 25.93
N THR A 43 23.17 -8.75 25.70
CA THR A 43 22.36 -8.07 26.74
C THR A 43 21.10 -8.85 27.15
N LYS A 44 20.98 -10.14 26.76
CA LYS A 44 19.88 -11.06 27.05
C LYS A 44 18.51 -10.67 26.47
N ILE A 45 18.47 -9.74 25.51
CA ILE A 45 17.23 -9.40 24.80
C ILE A 45 16.93 -10.50 23.77
N ARG A 46 15.65 -10.96 23.72
CA ARG A 46 15.18 -11.95 22.73
C ARG A 46 15.10 -11.32 21.36
N TYR A 47 15.52 -12.08 20.35
CA TYR A 47 15.24 -11.79 18.94
C TYR A 47 14.90 -13.08 18.18
N TYR A 48 14.20 -12.92 17.08
CA TYR A 48 13.66 -14.00 16.24
C TYR A 48 14.21 -13.88 14.84
N SER A 49 14.33 -15.00 14.17
CA SER A 49 14.77 -15.07 12.77
C SER A 49 13.60 -14.79 11.82
N GLY A 50 13.91 -14.61 10.52
CA GLY A 50 12.88 -14.56 9.48
C GLY A 50 12.06 -15.85 9.41
N ASP A 51 12.67 -17.02 9.65
CA ASP A 51 11.99 -18.30 9.66
C ASP A 51 11.02 -18.42 10.86
N ASP A 52 11.39 -17.89 12.03
CA ASP A 52 10.47 -17.79 13.17
C ASP A 52 9.24 -16.94 12.84
N LEU A 53 9.45 -15.80 12.17
CA LEU A 53 8.35 -14.94 11.75
C LEU A 53 7.46 -15.63 10.72
N LYS A 54 8.03 -16.28 9.69
CA LYS A 54 7.26 -17.06 8.69
C LYS A 54 6.42 -18.13 9.36
N LYS A 55 7.03 -18.91 10.25
CA LYS A 55 6.33 -19.95 11.02
C LYS A 55 5.16 -19.35 11.79
N LEU A 56 5.36 -18.23 12.48
CA LEU A 56 4.31 -17.59 13.26
C LEU A 56 3.19 -16.99 12.39
N LEU A 57 3.50 -16.50 11.20
CA LEU A 57 2.50 -16.06 10.20
C LEU A 57 1.59 -17.22 9.80
N ASN A 58 2.17 -18.38 9.47
CA ASN A 58 1.43 -19.58 9.10
C ASN A 58 0.58 -20.09 10.28
N VAL A 59 1.12 -20.09 11.49
CA VAL A 59 0.39 -20.44 12.71
C VAL A 59 -0.79 -19.50 12.94
N SER A 60 -0.58 -18.20 12.83
CA SER A 60 -1.63 -17.18 12.96
C SER A 60 -2.73 -17.39 11.92
N TYR A 61 -2.35 -17.67 10.67
CA TYR A 61 -3.29 -17.97 9.60
C TYR A 61 -4.17 -19.19 9.93
N LEU A 62 -3.59 -20.34 10.31
CA LEU A 62 -4.34 -21.52 10.70
C LEU A 62 -5.26 -21.29 11.92
N MET A 63 -4.82 -20.45 12.87
CA MET A 63 -5.66 -20.11 14.02
C MET A 63 -6.89 -19.28 13.64
N HIS A 64 -6.76 -18.36 12.70
CA HIS A 64 -7.91 -17.61 12.17
C HIS A 64 -8.92 -18.53 11.47
N HIS A 65 -8.45 -19.69 10.95
CA HIS A 65 -9.30 -20.73 10.36
C HIS A 65 -9.76 -21.79 11.37
N GLY A 66 -9.71 -21.49 12.69
CA GLY A 66 -10.29 -22.31 13.74
C GLY A 66 -9.40 -23.46 14.22
N PHE A 67 -8.16 -23.58 13.74
CA PHE A 67 -7.24 -24.60 14.26
C PHE A 67 -6.78 -24.24 15.68
N LYS A 68 -6.73 -25.23 16.56
CA LYS A 68 -6.22 -25.04 17.92
C LYS A 68 -4.69 -25.03 17.92
N ILE A 69 -4.09 -24.09 18.65
CA ILE A 69 -2.63 -23.97 18.78
C ILE A 69 -1.95 -25.29 19.22
N SER A 70 -2.58 -26.07 20.09
CA SER A 70 -2.04 -27.36 20.53
C SER A 70 -1.92 -28.37 19.39
N LYS A 71 -2.79 -28.30 18.36
CA LYS A 71 -2.71 -29.14 17.18
C LYS A 71 -1.64 -28.61 16.21
N ILE A 72 -1.60 -27.31 15.99
CA ILE A 72 -0.63 -26.67 15.09
C ILE A 72 0.80 -26.87 15.58
N ALA A 73 1.05 -26.68 16.87
CA ALA A 73 2.39 -26.81 17.44
C ALA A 73 2.96 -28.25 17.39
N GLY A 74 2.11 -29.24 17.22
CA GLY A 74 2.53 -30.64 17.03
C GLY A 74 2.69 -31.06 15.55
N MET A 75 2.47 -30.14 14.59
CA MET A 75 2.64 -30.42 13.17
C MET A 75 4.12 -30.32 12.77
N GLU A 76 4.56 -31.22 11.90
CA GLU A 76 5.81 -31.03 11.18
C GLU A 76 5.68 -29.81 10.23
N GLU A 77 6.79 -29.17 9.94
CA GLU A 77 6.80 -27.94 9.15
C GLU A 77 6.12 -28.10 7.78
N GLN A 78 6.40 -29.20 7.08
CA GLN A 78 5.78 -29.47 5.79
C GLN A 78 4.26 -29.66 5.91
N VAL A 79 3.79 -30.37 6.93
CA VAL A 79 2.33 -30.55 7.17
C VAL A 79 1.64 -29.24 7.48
N LEU A 80 2.32 -28.33 8.21
CA LEU A 80 1.81 -27.00 8.50
C LEU A 80 1.68 -26.17 7.19
N LEU A 81 2.69 -26.20 6.33
CA LEU A 81 2.68 -25.52 5.04
C LEU A 81 1.58 -26.07 4.12
N ASP A 82 1.46 -27.39 4.02
CA ASP A 82 0.42 -28.03 3.20
C ASP A 82 -0.99 -27.66 3.67
N GLN A 83 -1.22 -27.59 5.00
CA GLN A 83 -2.51 -27.17 5.54
C GLN A 83 -2.84 -25.70 5.23
N VAL A 84 -1.83 -24.81 5.33
CA VAL A 84 -1.99 -23.41 4.92
C VAL A 84 -2.34 -23.32 3.44
N GLN A 85 -1.61 -24.03 2.59
CA GLN A 85 -1.83 -24.03 1.14
C GLN A 85 -3.23 -24.58 0.77
N MET A 86 -3.67 -25.65 1.40
CA MET A 86 -5.02 -26.19 1.19
C MET A 86 -6.12 -25.18 1.51
N LEU A 87 -6.03 -24.51 2.67
CA LEU A 87 -6.99 -23.50 3.07
C LEU A 87 -6.97 -22.26 2.14
N GLN A 88 -5.78 -21.86 1.68
CA GLN A 88 -5.63 -20.76 0.74
C GLN A 88 -6.31 -21.05 -0.61
N LEU A 89 -6.23 -22.32 -1.07
CA LEU A 89 -6.92 -22.76 -2.28
C LEU A 89 -8.45 -22.84 -2.09
N GLU A 90 -8.92 -23.18 -0.89
CA GLU A 90 -10.35 -23.31 -0.61
C GLU A 90 -11.06 -21.95 -0.40
N GLU A 91 -10.37 -20.96 0.13
CA GLU A 91 -11.01 -19.71 0.57
C GLU A 91 -10.86 -18.52 -0.39
N GLY A 92 -9.84 -18.47 -1.28
CA GLY A 92 -9.63 -17.36 -2.25
C GLY A 92 -9.71 -15.94 -1.66
N GLY A 93 -9.72 -15.79 -0.34
CA GLY A 93 -10.05 -14.54 0.34
C GLY A 93 -8.86 -13.60 0.56
N VAL A 94 -9.14 -12.31 0.74
CA VAL A 94 -8.18 -11.20 0.99
C VAL A 94 -7.16 -11.52 2.09
N SER A 95 -7.55 -12.29 3.12
CA SER A 95 -6.65 -12.69 4.23
C SER A 95 -5.50 -13.58 3.75
N ALA A 96 -5.78 -14.53 2.85
CA ALA A 96 -4.76 -15.39 2.25
C ALA A 96 -3.80 -14.58 1.37
N VAL A 97 -4.35 -13.68 0.57
CA VAL A 97 -3.57 -12.75 -0.27
C VAL A 97 -2.60 -11.93 0.58
N PHE A 98 -3.08 -11.36 1.70
CA PHE A 98 -2.23 -10.58 2.62
C PHE A 98 -1.09 -11.40 3.24
N SER A 99 -1.36 -12.64 3.64
CA SER A 99 -0.34 -13.52 4.19
C SER A 99 0.75 -13.82 3.16
N ASN A 100 0.36 -14.13 1.93
CA ASN A 100 1.30 -14.39 0.84
C ASN A 100 2.07 -13.14 0.40
N LEU A 101 1.44 -11.96 0.37
CA LEU A 101 2.13 -10.70 0.10
C LEU A 101 3.18 -10.37 1.16
N LYS A 102 2.90 -10.64 2.44
CA LYS A 102 3.91 -10.51 3.51
C LYS A 102 5.10 -11.45 3.30
N LEU A 103 4.84 -12.70 2.92
CA LEU A 103 5.91 -13.67 2.60
C LEU A 103 6.72 -13.24 1.38
N SER A 104 6.05 -12.84 0.30
CA SER A 104 6.70 -12.29 -0.89
C SER A 104 7.60 -11.09 -0.56
N MET A 105 7.09 -10.14 0.22
CA MET A 105 7.84 -8.96 0.66
C MET A 105 9.07 -9.32 1.51
N LEU A 106 8.91 -10.21 2.49
CA LEU A 106 9.98 -10.61 3.40
C LEU A 106 11.09 -11.40 2.70
N ASN A 107 10.74 -12.18 1.67
CA ASN A 107 11.68 -13.02 0.93
C ASN A 107 12.20 -12.37 -0.35
N ASN A 108 11.67 -11.20 -0.76
CA ASN A 108 11.85 -10.60 -2.08
C ASN A 108 11.48 -11.58 -3.21
N GLU A 109 10.34 -12.25 -3.07
CA GLU A 109 9.88 -13.33 -3.96
C GLU A 109 8.82 -12.81 -4.93
N GLU A 110 9.27 -12.31 -6.09
CA GLU A 110 8.41 -11.74 -7.13
C GLU A 110 7.42 -12.77 -7.71
N ALA A 111 7.85 -14.03 -7.88
CA ALA A 111 7.00 -15.07 -8.44
C ALA A 111 5.73 -15.28 -7.59
N LEU A 112 5.88 -15.33 -6.27
CA LEU A 112 4.75 -15.44 -5.33
C LEU A 112 3.83 -14.22 -5.41
N PHE A 113 4.38 -13.00 -5.53
CA PHE A 113 3.58 -11.80 -5.72
C PHE A 113 2.69 -11.92 -6.97
N ARG A 114 3.30 -12.25 -8.12
CA ARG A 114 2.59 -12.34 -9.39
C ARG A 114 1.52 -13.42 -9.40
N GLU A 115 1.81 -14.58 -8.81
CA GLU A 115 0.84 -15.68 -8.67
C GLU A 115 -0.38 -15.23 -7.88
N VAL A 116 -0.17 -14.66 -6.69
CA VAL A 116 -1.24 -14.32 -5.76
C VAL A 116 -2.06 -13.12 -6.24
N VAL A 117 -1.39 -12.08 -6.73
CA VAL A 117 -2.06 -10.87 -7.26
C VAL A 117 -2.75 -11.19 -8.58
N GLY A 118 -2.12 -11.98 -9.46
CA GLY A 118 -2.72 -12.39 -10.71
C GLY A 118 -4.02 -13.18 -10.50
N ALA A 119 -3.98 -14.20 -9.64
CA ALA A 119 -5.18 -14.98 -9.32
C ALA A 119 -6.32 -14.13 -8.76
N TYR A 120 -6.03 -13.21 -7.82
CA TYR A 120 -7.05 -12.31 -7.27
C TYR A 120 -7.60 -11.34 -8.33
N SER A 121 -6.71 -10.78 -9.16
CA SER A 121 -7.10 -9.85 -10.22
C SER A 121 -7.90 -10.50 -11.35
N ASP A 122 -7.60 -11.75 -11.68
CA ASP A 122 -8.37 -12.53 -12.68
C ASP A 122 -9.81 -12.80 -12.21
N GLU A 123 -10.01 -13.00 -10.90
CA GLU A 123 -11.32 -13.26 -10.31
C GLU A 123 -12.14 -11.98 -10.07
N HIS A 124 -11.50 -10.92 -9.56
CA HIS A 124 -12.21 -9.73 -9.04
C HIS A 124 -11.95 -8.46 -9.86
N GLY A 125 -11.00 -8.48 -10.77
CA GLY A 125 -10.55 -7.33 -11.55
C GLY A 125 -9.53 -6.47 -10.80
N LEU A 126 -8.77 -5.66 -11.56
CA LEU A 126 -7.69 -4.84 -11.00
C LEU A 126 -8.21 -3.73 -10.07
N GLU A 127 -9.37 -3.14 -10.34
CA GLU A 127 -9.96 -2.10 -9.48
C GLU A 127 -10.20 -2.64 -8.07
N ALA A 128 -10.81 -3.82 -7.95
CA ALA A 128 -10.99 -4.50 -6.66
C ALA A 128 -9.65 -4.91 -6.04
N THR A 129 -8.69 -5.40 -6.83
CA THR A 129 -7.34 -5.73 -6.34
C THR A 129 -6.67 -4.52 -5.69
N VAL A 130 -6.79 -3.34 -6.27
CA VAL A 130 -6.21 -2.13 -5.68
C VAL A 130 -6.94 -1.73 -4.41
N LEU A 131 -8.27 -1.71 -4.42
CA LEU A 131 -9.09 -1.23 -3.30
C LEU A 131 -9.06 -2.19 -2.11
N ASP A 132 -9.12 -3.50 -2.37
CA ASP A 132 -9.26 -4.51 -1.32
C ASP A 132 -7.92 -5.09 -0.87
N VAL A 133 -6.89 -5.03 -1.74
CA VAL A 133 -5.57 -5.62 -1.47
C VAL A 133 -4.48 -4.56 -1.37
N PHE A 134 -4.18 -3.80 -2.44
CA PHE A 134 -2.99 -2.94 -2.46
C PHE A 134 -3.05 -1.83 -1.41
N LEU A 135 -4.10 -1.02 -1.41
CA LEU A 135 -4.20 0.13 -0.51
C LEU A 135 -4.28 -0.29 0.97
N PRO A 136 -5.10 -1.29 1.36
CA PRO A 136 -5.09 -1.77 2.74
C PRO A 136 -3.77 -2.43 3.15
N PHE A 137 -3.11 -3.16 2.26
CA PHE A 137 -1.81 -3.77 2.53
C PHE A 137 -0.73 -2.71 2.74
N LEU A 138 -0.66 -1.68 1.89
CA LEU A 138 0.26 -0.55 2.04
C LEU A 138 0.01 0.22 3.35
N SER A 139 -1.24 0.37 3.76
CA SER A 139 -1.59 0.96 5.05
C SER A 139 -1.03 0.16 6.23
N GLN A 140 -1.10 -1.19 6.17
CA GLN A 140 -0.48 -2.05 7.20
C GLN A 140 1.04 -1.94 7.19
N ILE A 141 1.67 -1.91 6.02
CA ILE A 141 3.12 -1.73 5.88
C ILE A 141 3.57 -0.40 6.48
N GLY A 142 2.81 0.68 6.30
CA GLY A 142 3.11 1.98 6.90
C GLY A 142 3.23 1.90 8.43
N VAL A 143 2.38 1.13 9.10
CA VAL A 143 2.49 0.88 10.55
C VAL A 143 3.73 0.07 10.89
N LEU A 144 4.05 -0.96 10.11
CA LEU A 144 5.25 -1.79 10.31
C LEU A 144 6.54 -0.98 10.13
N TRP A 145 6.54 -0.02 9.21
CA TRP A 145 7.66 0.89 9.00
C TRP A 145 7.86 1.83 10.20
N LEU A 146 6.78 2.43 10.72
CA LEU A 146 6.84 3.31 11.90
C LEU A 146 7.38 2.61 13.15
N THR A 147 7.22 1.29 13.23
CA THR A 147 7.72 0.45 14.33
C THR A 147 9.10 -0.15 14.06
N ASN A 148 9.74 0.18 12.94
CA ASN A 148 10.99 -0.41 12.45
C ASN A 148 10.95 -1.95 12.32
N SER A 149 9.76 -2.51 12.07
CA SER A 149 9.57 -3.95 11.91
C SER A 149 9.92 -4.44 10.51
N ILE A 150 9.97 -3.54 9.54
CA ILE A 150 10.43 -3.79 8.17
C ILE A 150 11.52 -2.79 7.78
N CYS A 151 12.38 -3.17 6.84
CA CYS A 151 13.34 -2.25 6.26
C CYS A 151 12.78 -1.57 4.99
N PRO A 152 13.27 -0.36 4.64
CA PRO A 152 12.82 0.35 3.45
C PRO A 152 12.90 -0.48 2.15
N SER A 153 13.92 -1.35 2.02
CA SER A 153 14.08 -2.17 0.81
C SER A 153 12.92 -3.18 0.61
N GLN A 154 12.31 -3.65 1.68
CA GLN A 154 11.17 -4.57 1.60
C GLN A 154 9.89 -3.85 1.17
N GLU A 155 9.66 -2.67 1.75
CA GLU A 155 8.56 -1.81 1.32
C GLU A 155 8.75 -1.39 -0.15
N HIS A 156 9.94 -0.96 -0.54
CA HIS A 156 10.25 -0.60 -1.93
C HIS A 156 10.03 -1.77 -2.88
N PHE A 157 10.48 -2.98 -2.52
CA PHE A 157 10.27 -4.16 -3.35
C PHE A 157 8.79 -4.38 -3.66
N ILE A 158 7.94 -4.46 -2.64
CA ILE A 158 6.51 -4.75 -2.84
C ILE A 158 5.78 -3.59 -3.52
N SER A 159 6.08 -2.35 -3.16
CA SER A 159 5.46 -1.17 -3.75
C SER A 159 5.84 -0.99 -5.22
N HIS A 160 7.06 -1.35 -5.62
CA HIS A 160 7.46 -1.36 -7.03
C HIS A 160 6.71 -2.41 -7.85
N LEU A 161 6.47 -3.60 -7.30
CA LEU A 161 5.67 -4.62 -7.99
C LEU A 161 4.22 -4.15 -8.18
N MET A 162 3.61 -3.54 -7.17
CA MET A 162 2.26 -2.96 -7.29
C MET A 162 2.20 -1.84 -8.35
N ARG A 163 3.23 -0.98 -8.42
CA ARG A 163 3.34 0.03 -9.49
C ARG A 163 3.44 -0.60 -10.88
N GLN A 164 4.21 -1.68 -11.02
CA GLN A 164 4.35 -2.37 -12.30
C GLN A 164 3.00 -2.89 -12.82
N GLU A 165 2.18 -3.48 -11.95
CA GLU A 165 0.83 -3.95 -12.32
C GLU A 165 -0.05 -2.78 -12.79
N LEU A 166 -0.06 -1.67 -12.06
CA LEU A 166 -0.83 -0.49 -12.42
C LEU A 166 -0.33 0.15 -13.72
N HIS A 167 0.98 0.28 -13.92
CA HIS A 167 1.55 0.81 -15.16
C HIS A 167 1.22 -0.07 -16.36
N ALA A 168 1.30 -1.39 -16.19
CA ALA A 168 0.93 -2.34 -17.25
C ALA A 168 -0.55 -2.18 -17.64
N ALA A 169 -1.45 -2.05 -16.65
CA ALA A 169 -2.86 -1.86 -16.90
C ALA A 169 -3.18 -0.51 -17.57
N VAL A 170 -2.52 0.57 -17.13
CA VAL A 170 -2.64 1.89 -17.78
C VAL A 170 -2.19 1.83 -19.23
N ALA A 171 -1.05 1.17 -19.51
CA ALA A 171 -0.51 1.05 -20.86
C ALA A 171 -1.41 0.20 -21.79
N GLN A 172 -2.13 -0.77 -21.26
CA GLN A 172 -3.07 -1.61 -22.01
C GLN A 172 -4.44 -0.96 -22.19
N SER A 173 -4.76 0.08 -21.42
CA SER A 173 -6.04 0.77 -21.53
C SER A 173 -6.14 1.58 -22.82
N SER A 174 -7.34 1.59 -23.41
CA SER A 174 -7.62 2.36 -24.62
C SER A 174 -7.40 3.85 -24.38
N LEU A 175 -6.90 4.57 -25.38
CA LEU A 175 -6.87 6.02 -25.34
C LEU A 175 -8.31 6.56 -25.35
N PRO A 176 -8.65 7.53 -24.50
CA PRO A 176 -9.96 8.14 -24.52
C PRO A 176 -10.20 8.81 -25.88
N ASN A 177 -11.43 8.71 -26.38
CA ASN A 177 -11.82 9.48 -27.56
C ASN A 177 -11.62 10.97 -27.26
N SER A 178 -11.02 11.68 -28.21
CA SER A 178 -10.78 13.13 -28.13
C SER A 178 -12.11 13.88 -28.17
N GLY A 179 -12.74 14.05 -27.00
CA GLY A 179 -13.88 14.93 -26.79
C GLY A 179 -13.43 16.23 -26.13
N ASP A 180 -14.27 17.27 -26.14
CA ASP A 180 -14.04 18.60 -25.54
C ASP A 180 -14.03 18.58 -23.98
N GLN A 181 -13.87 17.41 -23.34
CA GLN A 181 -13.85 17.33 -21.88
C GLN A 181 -12.56 17.94 -21.31
N PRO A 182 -12.65 18.64 -20.17
CA PRO A 182 -11.48 19.16 -19.50
C PRO A 182 -10.49 18.03 -19.19
N SER A 183 -9.21 18.28 -19.41
CA SER A 183 -8.14 17.34 -19.05
C SER A 183 -8.02 17.22 -17.54
N VAL A 184 -7.86 16.00 -17.08
CA VAL A 184 -7.47 15.73 -15.68
C VAL A 184 -5.95 15.67 -15.62
N ILE A 185 -5.34 16.52 -14.81
CA ILE A 185 -3.90 16.58 -14.59
C ILE A 185 -3.60 15.95 -13.24
N LEU A 186 -2.89 14.84 -13.27
CA LEU A 186 -2.54 14.05 -12.07
C LEU A 186 -1.11 14.35 -11.67
N TYR A 187 -0.91 14.87 -10.47
CA TYR A 187 0.41 15.25 -9.97
C TYR A 187 0.51 15.02 -8.45
N LEU A 188 1.73 14.91 -7.96
CA LEU A 188 2.03 15.03 -6.52
C LEU A 188 2.96 16.22 -6.29
N PRO A 189 2.71 17.02 -5.26
CA PRO A 189 3.54 18.16 -4.91
C PRO A 189 5.00 17.79 -4.66
N GLU A 190 5.85 18.80 -4.61
CA GLU A 190 7.25 18.62 -4.22
C GLU A 190 7.38 17.83 -2.90
N ARG A 191 8.35 16.90 -2.86
CA ARG A 191 8.64 16.01 -1.75
C ARG A 191 7.61 14.90 -1.50
N GLU A 192 6.46 14.89 -2.19
CA GLU A 192 5.54 13.75 -2.14
C GLU A 192 5.93 12.72 -3.20
N ILE A 193 6.16 11.47 -2.75
CA ILE A 193 6.63 10.36 -3.58
C ILE A 193 5.67 9.16 -3.61
N HIS A 194 4.60 9.18 -2.80
CA HIS A 194 3.67 8.06 -2.65
C HIS A 194 2.63 8.05 -3.76
N ASP A 195 3.03 7.62 -4.95
CA ASP A 195 2.29 7.77 -6.20
C ASP A 195 1.28 6.66 -6.53
N ILE A 196 1.24 5.54 -5.79
CA ILE A 196 0.38 4.39 -6.09
C ILE A 196 -1.10 4.78 -6.15
N SER A 197 -1.58 5.56 -5.17
CA SER A 197 -2.97 6.03 -5.16
C SER A 197 -3.27 6.94 -6.36
N LEU A 198 -2.34 7.82 -6.72
CA LEU A 198 -2.50 8.71 -7.88
C LEU A 198 -2.46 7.92 -9.20
N LEU A 199 -1.57 6.93 -9.31
CA LEU A 199 -1.49 6.03 -10.46
C LEU A 199 -2.78 5.20 -10.62
N PHE A 200 -3.38 4.79 -9.51
CA PHE A 200 -4.70 4.15 -9.53
C PHE A 200 -5.79 5.10 -10.06
N VAL A 201 -5.80 6.37 -9.63
CA VAL A 201 -6.73 7.37 -10.19
C VAL A 201 -6.50 7.54 -11.70
N HIS A 202 -5.25 7.50 -12.16
CA HIS A 202 -4.95 7.52 -13.59
C HIS A 202 -5.53 6.30 -14.34
N TYR A 203 -5.39 5.11 -13.77
CA TYR A 203 -6.02 3.91 -14.29
C TYR A 203 -7.55 4.07 -14.38
N LEU A 204 -8.20 4.59 -13.34
CA LEU A 204 -9.65 4.85 -13.34
C LEU A 204 -10.06 5.88 -14.42
N CYS A 205 -9.27 6.93 -14.62
CA CYS A 205 -9.50 7.88 -15.72
C CYS A 205 -9.47 7.15 -17.08
N LYS A 206 -8.46 6.31 -17.31
CA LYS A 206 -8.31 5.57 -18.57
C LYS A 206 -9.48 4.61 -18.82
N THR A 207 -9.84 3.81 -17.83
CA THR A 207 -10.92 2.81 -17.97
C THR A 207 -12.31 3.43 -18.12
N ARG A 208 -12.49 4.66 -17.60
CA ARG A 208 -13.72 5.43 -17.72
C ARG A 208 -13.74 6.41 -18.91
N GLY A 209 -12.73 6.34 -19.78
CA GLY A 209 -12.64 7.20 -20.98
C GLY A 209 -12.38 8.68 -20.69
N VAL A 210 -11.87 9.01 -19.49
CA VAL A 210 -11.52 10.39 -19.11
C VAL A 210 -10.11 10.72 -19.58
N LYS A 211 -9.98 11.85 -20.30
CA LYS A 211 -8.67 12.35 -20.76
C LYS A 211 -7.85 12.79 -19.56
N SER A 212 -6.76 12.10 -19.30
CA SER A 212 -5.87 12.38 -18.16
C SER A 212 -4.41 12.44 -18.57
N ILE A 213 -3.66 13.33 -17.92
CA ILE A 213 -2.20 13.48 -18.03
C ILE A 213 -1.61 13.17 -16.67
N PHE A 214 -0.68 12.23 -16.62
CA PHE A 214 0.00 11.83 -15.39
C PHE A 214 1.38 12.47 -15.36
N LEU A 215 1.56 13.49 -14.52
CA LEU A 215 2.84 14.18 -14.32
C LEU A 215 3.72 13.43 -13.31
N GLY A 216 3.11 12.60 -12.45
CA GLY A 216 3.84 11.82 -11.46
C GLY A 216 4.12 12.56 -10.17
N SER A 217 5.19 12.13 -9.49
CA SER A 217 5.56 12.59 -8.16
C SER A 217 6.58 13.74 -8.20
N ASN A 218 6.63 14.51 -7.09
CA ASN A 218 7.63 15.55 -6.87
C ASN A 218 7.61 16.67 -7.93
N VAL A 219 6.41 17.14 -8.30
CA VAL A 219 6.24 18.19 -9.31
C VAL A 219 6.39 19.57 -8.66
N PRO A 220 7.30 20.43 -9.14
CA PRO A 220 7.44 21.80 -8.64
C PRO A 220 6.16 22.61 -8.86
N PHE A 221 5.76 23.38 -7.85
CA PHE A 221 4.55 24.21 -7.98
C PHE A 221 4.62 25.20 -9.15
N ALA A 222 5.79 25.77 -9.38
CA ALA A 222 5.99 26.71 -10.49
C ALA A 222 5.70 26.08 -11.87
N ASP A 223 5.94 24.77 -12.03
CA ASP A 223 5.68 24.07 -13.29
C ASP A 223 4.18 23.85 -13.52
N LEU A 224 3.37 23.77 -12.43
CA LEU A 224 1.92 23.64 -12.54
C LEU A 224 1.27 24.89 -13.17
N ILE A 225 1.85 26.06 -12.99
CA ILE A 225 1.36 27.32 -13.59
C ILE A 225 1.42 27.19 -15.11
N GLY A 226 2.57 26.79 -15.67
CA GLY A 226 2.72 26.61 -17.13
C GLY A 226 1.80 25.50 -17.68
N VAL A 227 1.60 24.42 -16.90
CA VAL A 227 0.63 23.37 -17.26
C VAL A 227 -0.80 23.90 -17.24
N GLY A 228 -1.16 24.74 -16.28
CA GLY A 228 -2.48 25.39 -16.21
C GLY A 228 -2.76 26.34 -17.37
N GLU A 229 -1.75 27.07 -17.83
CA GLU A 229 -1.84 27.90 -19.03
C GLU A 229 -2.03 27.06 -20.31
N GLN A 230 -1.33 25.92 -20.40
CA GLN A 230 -1.45 25.01 -21.55
C GLN A 230 -2.81 24.31 -21.60
N PHE A 231 -3.41 24.01 -20.44
CA PHE A 231 -4.68 23.31 -20.31
C PHE A 231 -5.69 24.15 -19.52
N PRO A 232 -6.21 25.25 -20.09
CA PRO A 232 -7.26 26.03 -19.44
C PRO A 232 -8.51 25.14 -19.22
N ASN A 233 -9.17 25.25 -18.08
CA ASN A 233 -10.27 24.41 -17.61
C ASN A 233 -9.84 22.98 -17.21
N ALA A 234 -8.58 22.71 -16.96
CA ALA A 234 -8.13 21.42 -16.44
C ALA A 234 -8.55 21.25 -14.98
N ARG A 235 -8.77 19.99 -14.59
CA ARG A 235 -8.92 19.60 -13.19
C ARG A 235 -7.63 18.95 -12.70
N PHE A 236 -6.92 19.64 -11.82
CA PHE A 236 -5.71 19.13 -11.19
C PHE A 236 -6.09 18.25 -10.02
N VAL A 237 -5.56 17.03 -9.98
CA VAL A 237 -5.89 16.05 -8.94
C VAL A 237 -4.60 15.56 -8.28
N SER A 238 -4.60 15.59 -6.96
CA SER A 238 -3.50 15.08 -6.15
C SER A 238 -4.03 14.25 -4.98
N TYR A 239 -3.32 13.17 -4.63
CA TYR A 239 -3.60 12.40 -3.42
C TYR A 239 -2.33 12.27 -2.59
N CYS A 240 -2.24 13.05 -1.53
CA CYS A 240 -1.04 13.22 -0.72
C CYS A 240 -1.07 12.33 0.53
N THR A 241 0.04 11.69 0.81
CA THR A 241 0.22 10.81 1.97
C THR A 241 1.02 11.48 3.09
N THR A 242 2.10 12.19 2.71
CA THR A 242 3.05 12.79 3.66
C THR A 242 3.33 14.26 3.41
N HIS A 243 3.25 14.73 2.17
CA HIS A 243 3.56 16.11 1.79
C HIS A 243 2.46 16.69 0.87
N PRO A 244 2.04 17.96 1.12
CA PRO A 244 2.46 18.81 2.26
C PRO A 244 2.16 18.14 3.59
N SER A 245 2.88 18.48 4.66
CA SER A 245 2.50 18.00 6.00
C SER A 245 1.12 18.59 6.41
N SER A 246 0.44 17.97 7.35
CA SER A 246 -0.89 18.46 7.80
C SER A 246 -0.85 19.91 8.28
N ASN A 247 0.30 20.38 8.80
CA ASN A 247 0.47 21.77 9.21
C ASN A 247 0.67 22.74 8.03
N GLU A 248 1.10 22.23 6.87
CA GLU A 248 1.37 23.01 5.65
C GLU A 248 0.19 22.94 4.66
N ALA A 249 -0.75 22.02 4.87
CA ALA A 249 -1.82 21.73 3.92
C ALA A 249 -2.73 22.95 3.65
N ALA A 250 -3.09 23.72 4.69
CA ALA A 250 -3.87 24.93 4.53
C ALA A 250 -3.11 26.01 3.73
N ALA A 251 -1.82 26.20 4.03
CA ALA A 251 -0.98 27.15 3.27
C ALA A 251 -0.79 26.72 1.80
N TYR A 252 -0.79 25.41 1.54
CA TYR A 252 -0.76 24.90 0.18
C TYR A 252 -2.06 25.22 -0.59
N VAL A 253 -3.23 25.11 0.05
CA VAL A 253 -4.52 25.55 -0.53
C VAL A 253 -4.51 27.05 -0.82
N ASP A 254 -4.03 27.87 0.12
CA ASP A 254 -3.93 29.33 -0.06
C ASP A 254 -3.00 29.70 -1.23
N MET A 255 -1.89 28.96 -1.39
CA MET A 255 -0.96 29.14 -2.51
C MET A 255 -1.61 28.79 -3.86
N VAL A 256 -2.37 27.71 -3.91
CA VAL A 256 -3.13 27.32 -5.12
C VAL A 256 -4.19 28.37 -5.44
N GLU A 257 -4.94 28.85 -4.44
CA GLU A 257 -5.94 29.89 -4.64
C GLU A 257 -5.34 31.20 -5.15
N ALA A 258 -4.18 31.60 -4.63
CA ALA A 258 -3.50 32.82 -5.07
C ALA A 258 -3.11 32.81 -6.54
N GLU A 259 -2.71 31.65 -7.07
CA GLU A 259 -2.24 31.52 -8.46
C GLU A 259 -3.36 31.14 -9.44
N PHE A 260 -4.35 30.35 -9.00
CA PHE A 260 -5.36 29.79 -9.88
C PHE A 260 -6.78 30.29 -9.64
N GLY A 261 -7.02 31.07 -8.58
CA GLY A 261 -8.36 31.54 -8.18
C GLY A 261 -9.08 32.33 -9.28
N ASP A 262 -8.35 33.09 -10.06
CA ASP A 262 -8.88 33.90 -11.19
C ASP A 262 -8.91 33.11 -12.53
N THR A 263 -8.49 31.83 -12.52
CA THR A 263 -8.49 30.95 -13.71
C THR A 263 -9.74 30.04 -13.70
N GLN A 264 -9.91 29.29 -14.77
CA GLN A 264 -10.97 28.26 -14.83
C GLN A 264 -10.47 26.88 -14.40
N ASN A 265 -9.20 26.74 -14.04
CA ASN A 265 -8.64 25.51 -13.52
C ASN A 265 -9.20 25.21 -12.13
N LYS A 266 -9.44 23.94 -11.83
CA LYS A 266 -9.93 23.46 -10.54
C LYS A 266 -9.00 22.42 -9.98
N PHE A 267 -8.87 22.38 -8.66
CA PHE A 267 -8.02 21.45 -7.93
C PHE A 267 -8.86 20.55 -7.05
N LEU A 268 -8.53 19.26 -7.05
CA LEU A 268 -9.06 18.28 -6.12
C LEU A 268 -7.89 17.68 -5.36
N LEU A 269 -7.75 18.06 -4.10
CA LEU A 269 -6.64 17.67 -3.23
C LEU A 269 -7.13 16.67 -2.20
N GLY A 270 -6.67 15.42 -2.30
CA GLY A 270 -7.08 14.34 -1.43
C GLY A 270 -5.96 13.82 -0.55
N GLY A 271 -6.37 13.06 0.47
CA GLY A 271 -5.49 12.34 1.39
C GLY A 271 -5.55 12.86 2.81
N ARG A 272 -5.00 12.07 3.72
CA ARG A 272 -5.03 12.32 5.16
C ARG A 272 -4.50 13.70 5.57
N VAL A 273 -3.55 14.23 4.80
CA VAL A 273 -2.95 15.55 5.06
C VAL A 273 -3.94 16.70 4.89
N PHE A 274 -5.00 16.49 4.08
CA PHE A 274 -6.06 17.47 3.84
C PHE A 274 -7.32 17.24 4.69
N GLU A 275 -7.33 16.27 5.60
CA GLU A 275 -8.46 16.02 6.50
C GLU A 275 -8.75 17.28 7.37
N GLY A 276 -9.96 17.81 7.28
CA GLY A 276 -10.37 19.03 7.99
C GLY A 276 -9.85 20.34 7.41
N VAL A 277 -9.11 20.31 6.30
CA VAL A 277 -8.67 21.53 5.60
C VAL A 277 -9.83 22.04 4.74
N GLN A 278 -10.16 23.32 4.89
CA GLN A 278 -11.17 23.95 4.04
C GLN A 278 -10.64 24.19 2.63
N GLY A 279 -11.45 23.88 1.65
CA GLY A 279 -11.21 24.25 0.26
C GLY A 279 -11.37 25.75 0.00
N SER A 280 -11.20 26.16 -1.25
CA SER A 280 -11.32 27.54 -1.70
C SER A 280 -12.22 27.62 -2.95
N SER A 281 -12.24 28.78 -3.63
CA SER A 281 -13.04 28.95 -4.84
C SER A 281 -12.62 28.02 -5.98
N CYS A 282 -11.34 27.66 -6.05
CA CYS A 282 -10.78 26.78 -7.07
C CYS A 282 -10.30 25.42 -6.51
N VAL A 283 -10.33 25.18 -5.18
CA VAL A 283 -9.83 23.98 -4.53
C VAL A 283 -10.95 23.26 -3.78
N GLU A 284 -11.18 22.00 -4.15
CA GLU A 284 -11.92 21.02 -3.34
C GLU A 284 -10.93 20.14 -2.57
N THR A 285 -11.29 19.76 -1.35
CA THR A 285 -10.52 18.79 -0.55
C THR A 285 -11.31 17.50 -0.34
N ALA A 286 -10.60 16.37 -0.25
CA ALA A 286 -11.16 15.05 0.02
C ALA A 286 -10.36 14.37 1.14
N ALA A 287 -11.02 13.93 2.20
CA ALA A 287 -10.35 13.31 3.35
C ALA A 287 -9.76 11.93 3.04
N ASN A 288 -10.31 11.23 2.05
CA ASN A 288 -9.91 9.86 1.69
C ASN A 288 -10.08 9.58 0.18
N GLY A 289 -9.58 8.42 -0.25
CA GLY A 289 -9.62 8.03 -1.66
C GLY A 289 -11.03 7.79 -2.21
N GLN A 290 -11.98 7.33 -1.39
CA GLN A 290 -13.37 7.12 -1.82
C GLN A 290 -14.06 8.45 -2.13
N GLU A 291 -13.87 9.44 -1.26
CA GLU A 291 -14.38 10.79 -1.47
C GLU A 291 -13.72 11.45 -2.69
N LEU A 292 -12.40 11.30 -2.86
CA LEU A 292 -11.71 11.80 -4.04
C LEU A 292 -12.26 11.20 -5.34
N VAL A 293 -12.47 9.89 -5.37
CA VAL A 293 -13.04 9.20 -6.55
C VAL A 293 -14.49 9.64 -6.80
N ALA A 294 -15.30 9.78 -5.75
CA ALA A 294 -16.67 10.27 -5.87
C ALA A 294 -16.70 11.71 -6.41
N ASN A 295 -15.86 12.62 -5.88
CA ASN A 295 -15.79 14.00 -6.36
C ASN A 295 -15.23 14.10 -7.79
N LEU A 296 -14.39 13.16 -8.21
CA LEU A 296 -13.80 13.19 -9.55
C LEU A 296 -14.74 12.67 -10.63
N PHE A 297 -15.53 11.64 -10.34
CA PHE A 297 -16.33 10.90 -11.34
C PHE A 297 -17.85 10.96 -11.10
N GLY A 298 -18.31 11.48 -9.95
CA GLY A 298 -19.71 11.68 -9.61
C GLY A 298 -20.22 12.97 -10.15
#